data_edadc3f2e6c10a0fd1c5687986a5c318
#
_entry.id   edadc3f2e6c10a0fd1c5687986a5c318
#
_cell.length_a   1.000
_cell.length_b   1.000
_cell.length_c   1.000
_cell.angle_alpha   90.00
_cell.angle_beta   90.00
_cell.angle_gamma   90.00
#
_symmetry.space_group_name_H-M   'P 1'
#
loop_
_entity.id
_entity.type
_entity.pdbx_description
1 polymer ?
#
loop_
_entity_poly.entity_id
_entity_poly.type
_entity_poly.pdbx_seq_one_letter_code
_entity_poly.pdbx_strand_id
1 'polypeptide(L)'
;ALALSEIGELLTAVEKNDVVNIKEEIGDMLYGLTVLADAHGITLAECMEANMRKLSLRYPDGFSVEKFDNRNLDGEREELEK
;
A
#
# COMPACT_ATOMS: atom_id res chain seq x y z
N ALA A 1 16.95 -6.24 8.41
CA ALA A 1 16.52 -6.19 7.03
C ALA A 1 16.00 -4.79 6.67
N LEU A 2 16.25 -4.37 5.45
CA LEU A 2 15.88 -3.05 4.96
C LEU A 2 14.40 -2.73 5.17
N ALA A 3 13.54 -3.68 4.85
CA ALA A 3 12.09 -3.50 4.93
C ALA A 3 11.61 -3.25 6.37
N LEU A 4 12.19 -3.92 7.34
CA LEU A 4 11.82 -3.73 8.75
C LEU A 4 12.21 -2.35 9.26
N SER A 5 13.39 -1.88 8.86
CA SER A 5 13.87 -0.56 9.22
C SER A 5 12.98 0.53 8.64
N GLU A 6 12.60 0.41 7.37
CA GLU A 6 11.74 1.37 6.69
C GLU A 6 10.34 1.40 7.28
N ILE A 7 9.81 0.25 7.67
CA ILE A 7 8.50 0.19 8.33
C ILE A 7 8.54 0.95 9.66
N GLY A 8 9.61 0.79 10.44
CA GLY A 8 9.78 1.51 11.69
C GLY A 8 9.80 3.01 11.49
N GLU A 9 10.55 3.48 10.49
CA GLU A 9 10.64 4.89 10.16
C GLU A 9 9.29 5.44 9.68
N LEU A 10 8.56 4.65 8.89
CA LEU A 10 7.23 5.04 8.41
C LEU A 10 6.26 5.19 9.59
N LEU A 11 6.25 4.25 10.52
CA LEU A 11 5.37 4.33 11.69
C LEU A 11 5.67 5.57 12.53
N THR A 12 6.93 5.91 12.70
CA THR A 12 7.34 7.12 13.41
C THR A 12 6.81 8.37 12.71
N ALA A 13 6.92 8.42 11.38
CA ALA A 13 6.44 9.54 10.59
C ALA A 13 4.91 9.67 10.69
N VAL A 14 4.20 8.55 10.69
CA VAL A 14 2.74 8.54 10.85
C VAL A 14 2.33 9.07 12.23
N GLU A 15 3.01 8.65 13.29
CA GLU A 15 2.74 9.13 14.64
C GLU A 15 2.90 10.64 14.75
N LYS A 16 3.86 11.21 14.05
CA LYS A 16 4.13 12.64 14.03
C LYS A 16 3.27 13.41 13.04
N ASN A 17 2.47 12.69 12.25
CA ASN A 17 1.65 13.26 11.18
C ASN A 17 2.50 14.07 10.19
N ASP A 18 3.70 13.60 9.91
CA ASP A 18 4.66 14.26 9.03
C ASP A 18 4.51 13.71 7.61
N VAL A 19 3.65 14.36 6.82
CA VAL A 19 3.29 13.91 5.47
C VAL A 19 4.50 13.87 4.54
N VAL A 20 5.42 14.81 4.68
CA VAL A 20 6.64 14.85 3.86
C VAL A 20 7.48 13.60 4.10
N ASN A 21 7.69 13.24 5.36
CA ASN A 21 8.42 12.04 5.73
C ASN A 21 7.69 10.76 5.36
N ILE A 22 6.37 10.74 5.50
CA ILE A 22 5.54 9.59 5.09
C ILE A 22 5.76 9.31 3.60
N LYS A 23 5.70 10.35 2.79
CA LYS A 23 5.90 10.25 1.35
C LYS A 23 7.30 9.72 1.02
N GLU A 24 8.31 10.24 1.69
CA GLU A 24 9.69 9.83 1.51
C GLU A 24 9.89 8.36 1.89
N GLU A 25 9.35 7.95 3.05
CA GLU A 25 9.50 6.58 3.52
C GLU A 25 8.78 5.58 2.62
N ILE A 26 7.60 5.94 2.12
CA ILE A 26 6.90 5.10 1.16
C ILE A 26 7.74 4.93 -0.12
N GLY A 27 8.34 6.02 -0.58
CA GLY A 27 9.22 5.98 -1.74
C GLY A 27 10.42 5.06 -1.53
N ASP A 28 11.04 5.15 -0.35
CA ASP A 28 12.18 4.29 0.00
C ASP A 28 11.78 2.81 0.03
N MET A 29 10.60 2.52 0.57
CA MET A 29 10.07 1.16 0.60
C MET A 29 9.82 0.63 -0.81
N LEU A 30 9.23 1.44 -1.67
CA LEU A 30 9.00 1.06 -3.07
C LEU A 30 10.31 0.81 -3.80
N TYR A 31 11.31 1.63 -3.55
CA TYR A 31 12.63 1.43 -4.13
C TYR A 31 13.24 0.10 -3.69
N GLY A 32 13.19 -0.18 -2.37
CA GLY A 32 13.70 -1.43 -1.83
C GLY A 32 13.00 -2.65 -2.40
N LEU A 33 11.68 -2.56 -2.55
CA LEU A 33 10.89 -3.63 -3.15
C LEU A 33 11.22 -3.82 -4.63
N THR A 34 11.48 -2.74 -5.34
CA THR A 34 11.88 -2.79 -6.76
C THR A 34 13.21 -3.53 -6.90
N VAL A 35 14.18 -3.21 -6.05
CA VAL A 35 15.48 -3.87 -6.07
C VAL A 35 15.33 -5.36 -5.77
N LEU A 36 14.51 -5.71 -4.79
CA LEU A 36 14.27 -7.10 -4.42
C LEU A 36 13.61 -7.88 -5.58
N ALA A 37 12.60 -7.30 -6.20
CA ALA A 37 11.92 -7.92 -7.32
C ALA A 37 12.89 -8.13 -8.49
N ASP A 38 13.68 -7.11 -8.80
CA ASP A 38 14.66 -7.17 -9.88
C ASP A 38 15.67 -8.28 -9.65
N ALA A 39 16.11 -8.47 -8.42
CA ALA A 39 17.04 -9.54 -8.05
C ALA A 39 16.47 -10.93 -8.32
N HIS A 40 15.16 -11.06 -8.40
CA HIS A 40 14.48 -12.34 -8.67
C HIS A 40 13.90 -12.42 -10.08
N GLY A 41 14.26 -11.47 -10.94
CA GLY A 41 13.81 -11.46 -12.34
C GLY A 41 12.33 -11.12 -12.53
N ILE A 42 11.73 -10.43 -11.58
CA ILE A 42 10.34 -9.99 -11.66
C ILE A 42 10.25 -8.47 -11.49
N THR A 43 9.12 -7.90 -11.85
CA THR A 43 8.89 -6.47 -11.71
C THR A 43 7.82 -6.18 -10.66
N LEU A 44 7.81 -4.97 -10.13
CA LEU A 44 6.75 -4.54 -9.23
C LEU A 44 5.40 -4.59 -9.94
N ALA A 45 5.35 -4.24 -11.21
CA ALA A 45 4.12 -4.32 -12.00
C ALA A 45 3.55 -5.74 -12.02
N GLU A 46 4.41 -6.74 -12.21
CA GLU A 46 4.00 -8.15 -12.17
C GLU A 46 3.45 -8.53 -10.80
N CYS A 47 4.08 -8.06 -9.73
CA CYS A 47 3.64 -8.30 -8.35
C CYS A 47 2.27 -7.69 -8.10
N MET A 48 2.07 -6.45 -8.53
CA MET A 48 0.80 -5.76 -8.38
C MET A 48 -0.30 -6.44 -9.18
N GLU A 49 0.01 -6.86 -10.39
CA GLU A 49 -0.94 -7.56 -11.25
C GLU A 49 -1.39 -8.88 -10.63
N ALA A 50 -0.45 -9.64 -10.08
CA ALA A 50 -0.77 -10.88 -9.38
C ALA A 50 -1.65 -10.63 -8.16
N ASN A 51 -1.35 -9.56 -7.42
CA ASN A 51 -2.15 -9.16 -6.26
C ASN A 51 -3.56 -8.76 -6.66
N MET A 52 -3.71 -8.02 -7.74
CA MET A 52 -5.03 -7.60 -8.24
C MET A 52 -5.87 -8.80 -8.67
N ARG A 53 -5.25 -9.79 -9.30
CA ARG A 53 -5.95 -11.05 -9.65
C ARG A 53 -6.44 -11.78 -8.40
N LYS A 54 -5.60 -11.84 -7.37
CA LYS A 54 -5.98 -12.46 -6.08
C LYS A 54 -7.15 -11.72 -5.44
N LEU A 55 -7.10 -10.40 -5.45
CA LEU A 55 -8.18 -9.57 -4.89
C LEU A 55 -9.48 -9.72 -5.68
N SER A 56 -9.38 -9.88 -7.00
CA SER A 56 -10.55 -10.12 -7.84
C SER A 56 -11.26 -11.43 -7.47
N LEU A 57 -10.50 -12.44 -7.08
CA LEU A 57 -11.07 -13.71 -6.62
C LEU A 57 -11.77 -13.56 -5.26
N ARG A 58 -11.21 -12.74 -4.37
CA ARG A 58 -11.80 -12.47 -3.07
C ARG A 58 -13.05 -11.58 -3.16
N TYR A 59 -13.08 -10.72 -4.14
CA TYR A 59 -14.16 -9.74 -4.34
C TYR A 59 -14.77 -9.96 -5.72
N PRO A 60 -15.58 -11.04 -5.89
CA PRO A 60 -16.12 -11.42 -7.20
C PRO A 60 -17.04 -10.38 -7.82
N ASP A 61 -17.57 -9.44 -7.04
CA ASP A 61 -18.39 -8.35 -7.54
C ASP A 61 -17.59 -7.24 -8.20
N GLY A 62 -16.30 -7.47 -8.37
CA GLY A 62 -15.40 -6.53 -8.99
C GLY A 62 -14.69 -5.65 -7.98
N PHE A 63 -13.40 -5.92 -7.80
CA PHE A 63 -12.54 -5.06 -7.01
C PHE A 63 -11.88 -4.05 -7.93
N SER A 64 -11.83 -2.79 -7.48
CA SER A 64 -11.05 -1.75 -8.11
C SER A 64 -10.49 -0.84 -7.02
N VAL A 65 -9.38 -0.17 -7.30
CA VAL A 65 -8.79 0.77 -6.34
C VAL A 65 -9.78 1.87 -6.01
N GLU A 66 -10.45 2.39 -7.01
CA GLU A 66 -11.45 3.42 -6.85
C GLU A 66 -12.60 2.97 -5.95
N LYS A 67 -13.12 1.79 -6.20
CA LYS A 67 -14.20 1.22 -5.41
C LYS A 67 -13.79 0.96 -3.96
N PHE A 68 -12.57 0.50 -3.77
CA PHE A 68 -12.00 0.27 -2.44
C PHE A 68 -11.86 1.57 -1.66
N ASP A 69 -11.32 2.61 -2.28
CA ASP A 69 -11.14 3.91 -1.65
C ASP A 69 -12.49 4.54 -1.27
N ASN A 70 -13.43 4.53 -2.18
CA ASN A 70 -14.78 5.06 -1.93
C ASN A 70 -15.46 4.32 -0.78
N ARG A 71 -15.34 3.01 -0.76
CA ARG A 71 -15.94 2.18 0.27
C ARG A 71 -15.37 2.50 1.65
N ASN A 72 -14.06 2.67 1.75
CA ASN A 72 -13.40 3.00 3.02
C ASN A 72 -13.81 4.39 3.51
N LEU A 73 -13.79 5.36 2.62
CA LEU A 73 -14.15 6.74 2.98
C LEU A 73 -15.61 6.85 3.40
N ASP A 74 -16.50 6.22 2.66
CA ASP A 74 -17.93 6.24 2.97
C ASP A 74 -18.21 5.52 4.29
N GLY A 75 -17.58 4.38 4.50
CA GLY A 75 -17.72 3.63 5.74
C GLY A 75 -17.24 4.40 6.96
N GLU A 76 -16.08 5.04 6.84
CA GLU A 76 -15.53 5.86 7.92
C GLU A 76 -16.44 7.04 8.24
N ARG A 77 -16.95 7.69 7.20
CA ARG A 77 -17.86 8.81 7.37
C ARG A 77 -19.15 8.39 8.07
N GLU A 78 -19.72 7.28 7.67
CA GLU A 78 -20.93 6.75 8.31
C GLU A 78 -20.72 6.48 9.79
N GLU A 79 -19.58 5.90 10.16
CA GLU A 79 -19.26 5.64 11.56
C GLU A 79 -19.10 6.95 12.35
N LEU A 80 -18.48 7.95 11.75
CA LEU A 80 -18.29 9.24 12.41
C LEU A 80 -19.60 10.02 12.55
N GLU A 81 -20.54 9.84 11.65
CA GLU A 81 -21.82 10.55 11.65
C GLU A 81 -22.90 9.90 12.52
N LYS A 82 -22.64 8.71 12.99
CA LYS A 82 -23.53 8.04 13.93
C LYS A 82 -23.36 8.64 15.33
#